data_1beb304d128d387afc612d52d799a209
#
_entry.id   1beb304d128d387afc612d52d799a209
#
_cell.length_a   1.000
_cell.length_b   1.000
_cell.length_c   1.000
_cell.angle_alpha   90.00
_cell.angle_beta   90.00
_cell.angle_gamma   90.00
#
_symmetry.space_group_name_H-M   'P 1'
#
loop_
_entity.id
_entity.type
_entity.pdbx_description
1 polymer ?
#
loop_
_entity_poly.entity_id
_entity_poly.type
_entity_poly.pdbx_seq_one_letter_code
_entity_poly.pdbx_strand_id
1 'polypeptide(L)'
;MEVLIVGGTGFIGQALQKALDLSGIAYKILSRRRTKTNHVYWDPAIKQLAVYTLGSITHIINLAGAGIADQRWSKRRKEELISSRVDSTHFLYEECSKHCPSLEGYIGISGVNAFGFNDSLCYHETHPFATDFLSNLVAQWEGAHHLFDKLPSFSILRLGMVLSSHGGAYRKIAAPMKFYMGAIPGSGKQLVPWIHLDDVVGFILHVLEGNSVGLI
;
A
#
# COMPACT_ATOMS: atom_id res chain seq x y z
N MET A 1 -4.71 12.12 -17.56
CA MET A 1 -4.54 11.42 -16.25
C MET A 1 -3.26 11.91 -15.58
N GLU A 2 -3.33 12.33 -14.32
CA GLU A 2 -2.16 12.60 -13.47
C GLU A 2 -2.35 11.87 -12.14
N VAL A 3 -1.36 11.07 -11.72
CA VAL A 3 -1.46 10.17 -10.58
C VAL A 3 -0.71 10.72 -9.36
N LEU A 4 -1.33 10.69 -8.18
CA LEU A 4 -0.69 10.98 -6.91
C LEU A 4 -0.32 9.67 -6.19
N ILE A 5 0.98 9.44 -5.96
CA ILE A 5 1.46 8.23 -5.30
C ILE A 5 1.82 8.55 -3.84
N VAL A 6 1.10 7.97 -2.91
CA VAL A 6 1.44 7.99 -1.48
C VAL A 6 2.31 6.77 -1.17
N GLY A 7 3.45 6.97 -0.52
CA GLY A 7 4.43 5.87 -0.34
C GLY A 7 5.27 5.54 -1.58
N GLY A 8 5.31 6.44 -2.56
CA GLY A 8 6.05 6.25 -3.81
C GLY A 8 7.55 6.00 -3.64
N THR A 9 8.17 6.43 -2.55
CA THR A 9 9.59 6.17 -2.24
C THR A 9 9.85 4.75 -1.71
N GLY A 10 8.80 3.98 -1.43
CA GLY A 10 8.87 2.60 -0.94
C GLY A 10 9.17 1.58 -2.04
N PHE A 11 9.22 0.31 -1.63
CA PHE A 11 9.59 -0.82 -2.50
C PHE A 11 8.67 -0.97 -3.73
N ILE A 12 7.35 -1.04 -3.51
CA ILE A 12 6.36 -1.10 -4.60
C ILE A 12 6.35 0.21 -5.38
N GLY A 13 6.37 1.35 -4.67
CA GLY A 13 6.28 2.67 -5.27
C GLY A 13 7.41 2.99 -6.26
N GLN A 14 8.64 2.53 -6.00
CA GLN A 14 9.77 2.70 -6.93
C GLN A 14 9.60 1.88 -8.21
N ALA A 15 9.05 0.67 -8.13
CA ALA A 15 8.75 -0.15 -9.29
C ALA A 15 7.59 0.46 -10.11
N LEU A 16 6.55 0.93 -9.41
CA LEU A 16 5.41 1.59 -10.04
C LEU A 16 5.81 2.86 -10.80
N GLN A 17 6.72 3.70 -10.25
CA GLN A 17 7.24 4.86 -10.96
C GLN A 17 7.83 4.50 -12.32
N LYS A 18 8.68 3.45 -12.37
CA LYS A 18 9.28 2.99 -13.63
C LYS A 18 8.22 2.56 -14.64
N ALA A 19 7.18 1.89 -14.20
CA ALA A 19 6.11 1.44 -15.07
C ALA A 19 5.27 2.62 -15.59
N LEU A 20 4.97 3.61 -14.75
CA LEU A 20 4.28 4.84 -15.16
C LEU A 20 5.12 5.66 -16.14
N ASP A 21 6.46 5.76 -15.92
CA ASP A 21 7.38 6.40 -16.85
C ASP A 21 7.34 5.73 -18.24
N LEU A 22 7.35 4.38 -18.29
CA LEU A 22 7.25 3.61 -19.53
C LEU A 22 5.90 3.77 -20.23
N SER A 23 4.82 3.95 -19.47
CA SER A 23 3.47 4.18 -19.99
C SER A 23 3.20 5.65 -20.34
N GLY A 24 4.14 6.57 -20.08
CA GLY A 24 3.95 8.00 -20.32
C GLY A 24 2.90 8.66 -19.42
N ILE A 25 2.59 8.06 -18.28
CA ILE A 25 1.60 8.56 -17.33
C ILE A 25 2.29 9.53 -16.35
N ALA A 26 1.79 10.76 -16.29
CA ALA A 26 2.30 11.78 -15.37
C ALA A 26 1.95 11.43 -13.92
N TYR A 27 2.89 11.64 -13.00
CA TYR A 27 2.65 11.39 -11.58
C TYR A 27 3.41 12.34 -10.65
N LYS A 28 2.86 12.49 -9.44
CA LYS A 28 3.50 13.15 -8.29
C LYS A 28 3.62 12.18 -7.13
N ILE A 29 4.60 12.41 -6.26
CA ILE A 29 4.90 11.55 -5.12
C ILE A 29 4.77 12.36 -3.83
N LEU A 30 3.93 11.90 -2.91
CA LEU A 30 3.91 12.44 -1.56
C LEU A 30 5.12 11.94 -0.77
N SER A 31 5.93 12.86 -0.29
CA SER A 31 7.18 12.55 0.42
C SER A 31 7.52 13.59 1.48
N ARG A 32 8.06 13.13 2.61
CA ARG A 32 8.64 14.01 3.65
C ARG A 32 9.93 14.71 3.20
N ARG A 33 10.55 14.23 2.11
CA ARG A 33 11.76 14.81 1.54
C ARG A 33 11.53 15.11 0.07
N ARG A 34 11.70 16.38 -0.31
CA ARG A 34 11.61 16.82 -1.71
C ARG A 34 12.98 16.64 -2.38
N THR A 35 13.24 15.45 -2.91
CA THR A 35 14.50 15.11 -3.58
C THR A 35 14.39 15.18 -5.11
N LYS A 36 13.19 15.29 -5.66
CA LYS A 36 12.90 15.37 -7.08
C LYS A 36 11.83 16.45 -7.35
N THR A 37 11.71 16.89 -8.59
CA THR A 37 10.74 17.92 -9.02
C THR A 37 9.30 17.49 -8.88
N ASN A 38 8.99 16.19 -9.06
CA ASN A 38 7.68 15.60 -8.89
C ASN A 38 7.35 15.19 -7.45
N HIS A 39 8.22 15.53 -6.46
CA HIS A 39 7.93 15.29 -5.05
C HIS A 39 7.15 16.46 -4.47
N VAL A 40 6.01 16.16 -3.89
CA VAL A 40 5.14 17.05 -3.11
C VAL A 40 5.41 16.83 -1.63
N TYR A 41 5.66 17.90 -0.87
CA TYR A 41 5.88 17.77 0.56
C TYR A 41 4.63 17.23 1.26
N TRP A 42 4.83 16.20 2.09
CA TRP A 42 3.80 15.51 2.82
C TRP A 42 4.35 14.97 4.15
N ASP A 43 3.78 15.42 5.25
CA ASP A 43 4.06 14.84 6.57
C ASP A 43 2.74 14.68 7.35
N PRO A 44 2.15 13.47 7.38
CA PRO A 44 0.88 13.22 8.06
C PRO A 44 1.00 13.31 9.59
N ALA A 45 2.22 13.14 10.17
CA ALA A 45 2.41 13.23 11.61
C ALA A 45 2.19 14.65 12.16
N ILE A 46 2.46 15.65 11.35
CA ILE A 46 2.26 17.08 11.69
C ILE A 46 1.16 17.72 10.83
N LYS A 47 0.38 16.91 10.11
CA LYS A 47 -0.70 17.31 9.21
C LYS A 47 -0.30 18.43 8.24
N GLN A 48 0.83 18.25 7.55
CA GLN A 48 1.31 19.20 6.54
C GLN A 48 1.33 18.56 5.14
N LEU A 49 0.78 19.30 4.16
CA LEU A 49 0.77 18.96 2.74
C LEU A 49 0.93 20.22 1.89
N ALA A 50 1.80 20.16 0.89
CA ALA A 50 1.97 21.24 -0.08
C ALA A 50 0.87 21.15 -1.15
N VAL A 51 -0.27 21.77 -0.92
CA VAL A 51 -1.52 21.60 -1.70
C VAL A 51 -1.51 22.28 -3.08
N TYR A 52 -0.65 23.26 -3.31
CA TYR A 52 -0.65 24.11 -4.53
C TYR A 52 -0.39 23.34 -5.84
N THR A 53 0.02 22.09 -5.78
CA THR A 53 0.29 21.27 -6.96
C THR A 53 -0.74 20.16 -7.17
N LEU A 54 -1.83 20.10 -6.41
CA LEU A 54 -2.77 18.98 -6.39
C LEU A 54 -3.96 19.15 -7.33
N GLY A 55 -4.19 20.36 -7.86
CA GLY A 55 -5.39 20.65 -8.67
C GLY A 55 -5.57 19.83 -9.95
N SER A 56 -4.49 19.27 -10.50
CA SER A 56 -4.47 18.43 -11.71
C SER A 56 -4.56 16.92 -11.43
N ILE A 57 -4.56 16.51 -10.16
CA ILE A 57 -4.60 15.09 -9.79
C ILE A 57 -5.97 14.50 -10.11
N THR A 58 -5.95 13.42 -10.87
CA THR A 58 -7.14 12.66 -11.24
C THR A 58 -7.24 11.31 -10.53
N HIS A 59 -6.11 10.71 -10.15
CA HIS A 59 -6.07 9.40 -9.49
C HIS A 59 -5.09 9.40 -8.31
N ILE A 60 -5.42 8.64 -7.28
CA ILE A 60 -4.55 8.41 -6.12
C ILE A 60 -4.22 6.93 -6.03
N ILE A 61 -2.93 6.61 -5.84
CA ILE A 61 -2.47 5.26 -5.47
C ILE A 61 -1.85 5.34 -4.08
N ASN A 62 -2.51 4.74 -3.09
CA ASN A 62 -2.08 4.78 -1.70
C ASN A 62 -1.35 3.50 -1.30
N LEU A 63 -0.01 3.59 -1.31
CA LEU A 63 0.92 2.54 -0.89
C LEU A 63 1.51 2.84 0.50
N ALA A 64 0.95 3.81 1.25
CA ALA A 64 1.51 4.25 2.52
C ALA A 64 1.37 3.17 3.60
N GLY A 65 2.44 2.98 4.34
CA GLY A 65 2.45 2.10 5.50
C GLY A 65 3.87 1.79 5.97
N ALA A 66 4.13 1.88 7.26
CA ALA A 66 5.37 1.42 7.86
C ALA A 66 5.51 -0.11 7.69
N GLY A 67 6.71 -0.61 7.42
CA GLY A 67 6.92 -2.04 7.18
C GLY A 67 6.58 -2.88 8.42
N ILE A 68 5.72 -3.87 8.26
CA ILE A 68 5.21 -4.70 9.37
C ILE A 68 6.33 -5.50 10.04
N ALA A 69 7.30 -5.99 9.26
CA ALA A 69 8.40 -6.84 9.70
C ALA A 69 9.72 -6.09 9.93
N ASP A 70 9.71 -4.76 10.01
CA ASP A 70 10.95 -3.97 10.16
C ASP A 70 11.46 -3.93 11.62
N GLN A 71 10.54 -4.02 12.57
CA GLN A 71 10.85 -3.95 14.00
C GLN A 71 9.95 -4.89 14.81
N ARG A 72 10.38 -5.21 16.06
CA ARG A 72 9.56 -5.96 17.00
C ARG A 72 8.30 -5.16 17.38
N TRP A 73 7.18 -5.83 17.53
CA TRP A 73 5.86 -5.22 17.82
C TRP A 73 5.72 -4.81 19.29
N SER A 74 6.37 -3.73 19.67
CA SER A 74 6.10 -3.01 20.92
C SER A 74 4.76 -2.25 20.79
N LYS A 75 4.22 -1.74 21.93
CA LYS A 75 3.03 -0.88 21.93
C LYS A 75 3.21 0.32 20.98
N ARG A 76 4.32 1.04 21.11
CA ARG A 76 4.67 2.19 20.24
C ARG A 76 4.74 1.79 18.76
N ARG A 77 5.30 0.60 18.44
CA ARG A 77 5.37 0.14 17.06
C ARG A 77 4.00 -0.19 16.48
N LYS A 78 3.11 -0.77 17.28
CA LYS A 78 1.72 -1.03 16.87
C LYS A 78 0.97 0.28 16.57
N GLU A 79 1.13 1.29 17.41
CA GLU A 79 0.58 2.63 17.19
C GLU A 79 1.12 3.26 15.89
N GLU A 80 2.43 3.14 15.63
CA GLU A 80 3.03 3.60 14.36
C GLU A 80 2.48 2.85 13.14
N LEU A 81 2.26 1.54 13.25
CA LEU A 81 1.67 0.74 12.17
C LEU A 81 0.25 1.20 11.85
N ILE A 82 -0.55 1.55 12.85
CA ILE A 82 -1.90 2.09 12.69
C ILE A 82 -1.83 3.50 12.09
N SER A 83 -1.10 4.42 12.70
CA SER A 83 -1.07 5.83 12.28
C SER A 83 -0.52 6.00 10.86
N SER A 84 0.51 5.24 10.49
CA SER A 84 1.08 5.28 9.14
C SER A 84 0.14 4.81 8.03
N ARG A 85 -0.99 4.18 8.39
CA ARG A 85 -2.02 3.68 7.47
C ARG A 85 -3.32 4.42 7.64
N VAL A 86 -3.90 4.32 8.81
CA VAL A 86 -5.24 4.85 9.10
C VAL A 86 -5.23 6.37 9.15
N ASP A 87 -4.44 6.97 10.06
CA ASP A 87 -4.42 8.43 10.25
C ASP A 87 -3.90 9.14 9.00
N SER A 88 -2.89 8.55 8.33
CA SER A 88 -2.37 9.10 7.08
C SER A 88 -3.41 9.08 5.95
N THR A 89 -4.25 8.03 5.86
CA THR A 89 -5.30 7.93 4.86
C THR A 89 -6.45 8.91 5.16
N HIS A 90 -6.82 9.08 6.43
CA HIS A 90 -7.78 10.10 6.83
C HIS A 90 -7.32 11.51 6.44
N PHE A 91 -6.07 11.86 6.78
CA PHE A 91 -5.51 13.16 6.41
C PHE A 91 -5.41 13.35 4.89
N LEU A 92 -5.04 12.28 4.16
CA LEU A 92 -5.05 12.30 2.69
C LEU A 92 -6.44 12.65 2.14
N TYR A 93 -7.49 11.99 2.66
CA TYR A 93 -8.87 12.26 2.26
C TYR A 93 -9.28 13.71 2.55
N GLU A 94 -9.02 14.20 3.77
CA GLU A 94 -9.34 15.57 4.19
C GLU A 94 -8.75 16.63 3.25
N GLU A 95 -7.49 16.42 2.81
CA GLU A 95 -6.81 17.38 1.95
C GLU A 95 -7.18 17.21 0.46
N CYS A 96 -7.26 15.97 -0.03
CA CYS A 96 -7.60 15.75 -1.44
C CYS A 96 -9.06 16.14 -1.75
N SER A 97 -9.98 15.96 -0.82
CA SER A 97 -11.38 16.44 -0.96
C SER A 97 -11.48 17.95 -1.19
N LYS A 98 -10.52 18.73 -0.66
CA LYS A 98 -10.51 20.20 -0.80
C LYS A 98 -9.70 20.67 -2.01
N HIS A 99 -8.64 19.94 -2.38
CA HIS A 99 -7.58 20.43 -3.27
C HIS A 99 -7.42 19.62 -4.57
N CYS A 100 -8.16 18.52 -4.75
CA CYS A 100 -8.16 17.70 -5.97
C CYS A 100 -9.55 17.69 -6.62
N PRO A 101 -9.99 18.80 -7.24
CA PRO A 101 -11.36 18.90 -7.80
C PRO A 101 -11.61 17.95 -8.97
N SER A 102 -10.55 17.46 -9.62
CA SER A 102 -10.62 16.51 -10.74
C SER A 102 -10.39 15.06 -10.32
N LEU A 103 -10.46 14.74 -9.02
CA LEU A 103 -10.23 13.40 -8.53
C LEU A 103 -11.38 12.48 -8.90
N GLU A 104 -11.08 11.41 -9.64
CA GLU A 104 -12.04 10.43 -10.16
C GLU A 104 -11.67 8.97 -9.83
N GLY A 105 -10.41 8.73 -9.37
CA GLY A 105 -9.96 7.37 -9.07
C GLY A 105 -9.10 7.26 -7.80
N TYR A 106 -9.28 6.13 -7.10
CA TYR A 106 -8.50 5.78 -5.92
C TYR A 106 -8.18 4.28 -5.88
N ILE A 107 -6.91 3.96 -5.68
CA ILE A 107 -6.42 2.61 -5.44
C ILE A 107 -5.75 2.57 -4.07
N GLY A 108 -6.33 1.84 -3.13
CA GLY A 108 -5.76 1.56 -1.82
C GLY A 108 -5.10 0.19 -1.77
N ILE A 109 -3.91 0.09 -1.14
CA ILE A 109 -3.29 -1.21 -0.86
C ILE A 109 -3.71 -1.68 0.52
N SER A 110 -4.04 -2.95 0.62
CA SER A 110 -4.36 -3.67 1.84
C SER A 110 -3.58 -4.99 1.91
N GLY A 111 -3.94 -5.90 2.78
CA GLY A 111 -3.23 -7.16 2.95
C GLY A 111 -4.13 -8.35 3.25
N VAL A 112 -3.76 -9.52 2.76
CA VAL A 112 -4.45 -10.79 3.03
C VAL A 112 -4.45 -11.21 4.51
N ASN A 113 -3.72 -10.51 5.36
CA ASN A 113 -3.77 -10.67 6.82
C ASN A 113 -5.14 -10.30 7.43
N ALA A 114 -6.08 -9.82 6.61
CA ALA A 114 -7.49 -9.63 6.97
C ALA A 114 -8.11 -10.85 7.65
N PHE A 115 -7.73 -12.04 7.21
CA PHE A 115 -8.41 -13.29 7.55
C PHE A 115 -7.72 -14.10 8.67
N GLY A 116 -6.59 -13.63 9.21
CA GLY A 116 -5.80 -14.41 10.16
C GLY A 116 -5.11 -15.62 9.51
N PHE A 117 -4.86 -16.65 10.32
CA PHE A 117 -4.17 -17.87 9.88
C PHE A 117 -5.04 -19.08 10.13
N ASN A 118 -5.48 -19.75 9.06
CA ASN A 118 -6.13 -21.06 9.13
C ASN A 118 -5.79 -21.85 7.86
N ASP A 119 -5.01 -22.89 8.02
CA ASP A 119 -4.49 -23.72 6.92
C ASP A 119 -5.57 -24.57 6.23
N SER A 120 -6.77 -24.66 6.82
CA SER A 120 -7.87 -25.52 6.35
C SER A 120 -8.91 -24.76 5.51
N LEU A 121 -8.82 -23.43 5.43
CA LEU A 121 -9.83 -22.60 4.79
C LEU A 121 -9.28 -21.93 3.52
N CYS A 122 -10.11 -21.94 2.48
CA CYS A 122 -9.94 -21.06 1.33
C CYS A 122 -10.75 -19.79 1.60
N TYR A 123 -10.08 -18.65 1.65
CA TYR A 123 -10.72 -17.36 1.92
C TYR A 123 -11.12 -16.67 0.62
N HIS A 124 -12.27 -16.01 0.67
CA HIS A 124 -12.76 -15.08 -0.35
C HIS A 124 -12.81 -13.68 0.23
N GLU A 125 -12.91 -12.66 -0.62
CA GLU A 125 -12.89 -11.25 -0.24
C GLU A 125 -13.99 -10.88 0.76
N THR A 126 -15.13 -11.59 0.71
CA THR A 126 -16.30 -11.39 1.57
C THR A 126 -16.20 -12.05 2.94
N HIS A 127 -15.15 -12.85 3.22
CA HIS A 127 -14.99 -13.44 4.53
C HIS A 127 -14.81 -12.37 5.63
N PRO A 128 -15.31 -12.61 6.84
CA PRO A 128 -15.15 -11.68 7.94
C PRO A 128 -13.67 -11.55 8.34
N PHE A 129 -13.31 -10.37 8.83
CA PHE A 129 -11.99 -10.16 9.42
C PHE A 129 -11.77 -11.02 10.64
N ALA A 130 -10.55 -11.54 10.80
CA ALA A 130 -10.16 -12.20 12.05
C ALA A 130 -9.94 -11.16 13.18
N THR A 131 -9.68 -11.64 14.41
CA THR A 131 -9.64 -10.81 15.63
C THR A 131 -8.23 -10.51 16.14
N ASP A 132 -7.19 -10.97 15.43
CA ASP A 132 -5.80 -10.67 15.81
C ASP A 132 -5.42 -9.22 15.48
N PHE A 133 -4.24 -8.81 15.93
CA PHE A 133 -3.77 -7.43 15.72
C PHE A 133 -3.68 -7.03 14.25
N LEU A 134 -3.15 -7.91 13.39
CA LEU A 134 -2.99 -7.58 11.97
C LEU A 134 -4.34 -7.48 11.26
N SER A 135 -5.23 -8.40 11.54
CA SER A 135 -6.58 -8.40 10.97
C SER A 135 -7.36 -7.15 11.40
N ASN A 136 -7.26 -6.75 12.67
CA ASN A 136 -7.85 -5.51 13.16
C ASN A 136 -7.20 -4.26 12.53
N LEU A 137 -5.88 -4.27 12.29
CA LEU A 137 -5.20 -3.19 11.58
C LEU A 137 -5.70 -3.08 10.14
N VAL A 138 -5.83 -4.20 9.44
CA VAL A 138 -6.34 -4.24 8.06
C VAL A 138 -7.78 -3.74 8.00
N ALA A 139 -8.64 -4.16 8.93
CA ALA A 139 -10.03 -3.71 8.99
C ALA A 139 -10.14 -2.18 9.15
N GLN A 140 -9.35 -1.58 10.06
CA GLN A 140 -9.29 -0.14 10.23
C GLN A 140 -8.74 0.58 9.00
N TRP A 141 -7.74 0.00 8.36
CA TRP A 141 -7.10 0.56 7.17
C TRP A 141 -8.05 0.57 5.97
N GLU A 142 -8.75 -0.55 5.71
CA GLU A 142 -9.78 -0.61 4.67
C GLU A 142 -10.95 0.31 4.98
N GLY A 143 -11.35 0.43 6.26
CA GLY A 143 -12.33 1.43 6.68
C GLY A 143 -11.92 2.87 6.33
N ALA A 144 -10.62 3.20 6.46
CA ALA A 144 -10.12 4.51 6.03
C ALA A 144 -10.09 4.66 4.50
N HIS A 145 -9.80 3.60 3.74
CA HIS A 145 -9.88 3.63 2.27
C HIS A 145 -11.31 3.88 1.78
N HIS A 146 -12.32 3.35 2.45
CA HIS A 146 -13.73 3.56 2.10
C HIS A 146 -14.21 5.03 2.17
N LEU A 147 -13.42 5.95 2.72
CA LEU A 147 -13.70 7.38 2.57
C LEU A 147 -13.73 7.84 1.10
N PHE A 148 -13.03 7.11 0.23
CA PHE A 148 -12.94 7.40 -1.22
C PHE A 148 -13.94 6.60 -2.07
N ASP A 149 -14.84 5.82 -1.50
CA ASP A 149 -15.73 4.88 -2.20
C ASP A 149 -16.76 5.56 -3.12
N LYS A 150 -16.97 6.86 -2.96
CA LYS A 150 -17.85 7.67 -3.83
C LYS A 150 -17.20 8.07 -5.15
N LEU A 151 -15.91 7.82 -5.33
CA LEU A 151 -15.22 8.11 -6.60
C LEU A 151 -15.68 7.12 -7.68
N PRO A 152 -15.73 7.55 -8.95
CA PRO A 152 -16.11 6.68 -10.08
C PRO A 152 -15.27 5.41 -10.19
N SER A 153 -13.96 5.50 -9.87
CA SER A 153 -13.05 4.35 -9.84
C SER A 153 -12.48 4.20 -8.43
N PHE A 154 -12.94 3.17 -7.72
CA PHE A 154 -12.46 2.86 -6.36
C PHE A 154 -12.08 1.40 -6.26
N SER A 155 -10.85 1.12 -5.79
CA SER A 155 -10.39 -0.25 -5.59
C SER A 155 -9.50 -0.37 -4.35
N ILE A 156 -9.61 -1.51 -3.66
CA ILE A 156 -8.72 -1.93 -2.57
C ILE A 156 -8.09 -3.26 -2.97
N LEU A 157 -6.76 -3.30 -3.01
CA LEU A 157 -5.99 -4.48 -3.39
C LEU A 157 -5.40 -5.15 -2.14
N ARG A 158 -5.88 -6.35 -1.79
CA ARG A 158 -5.32 -7.17 -0.70
C ARG A 158 -4.14 -7.97 -1.19
N LEU A 159 -2.94 -7.51 -0.89
CA LEU A 159 -1.70 -8.15 -1.32
C LEU A 159 -1.23 -9.22 -0.34
N GLY A 160 -0.75 -10.33 -0.87
CA GLY A 160 0.11 -11.26 -0.16
C GLY A 160 1.53 -10.71 0.04
N MET A 161 2.46 -11.57 0.44
CA MET A 161 3.87 -11.18 0.57
C MET A 161 4.46 -10.81 -0.79
N VAL A 162 4.80 -9.55 -0.99
CA VAL A 162 5.39 -9.09 -2.25
C VAL A 162 6.86 -9.47 -2.32
N LEU A 163 7.23 -10.26 -3.33
CA LEU A 163 8.57 -10.79 -3.52
C LEU A 163 9.27 -10.15 -4.73
N SER A 164 10.55 -9.84 -4.56
CA SER A 164 11.48 -9.48 -5.65
C SER A 164 12.91 -9.58 -5.18
N SER A 165 13.83 -9.88 -6.09
CA SER A 165 15.28 -9.88 -5.83
C SER A 165 15.82 -8.49 -5.45
N HIS A 166 15.11 -7.42 -5.80
CA HIS A 166 15.53 -6.03 -5.60
C HIS A 166 15.15 -5.46 -4.22
N GLY A 167 14.33 -6.16 -3.41
CA GLY A 167 13.92 -5.63 -2.10
C GLY A 167 12.87 -6.50 -1.41
N GLY A 168 12.16 -5.88 -0.45
CA GLY A 168 11.05 -6.50 0.26
C GLY A 168 11.44 -7.67 1.17
N ALA A 169 10.47 -8.56 1.42
CA ALA A 169 10.62 -9.71 2.31
C ALA A 169 11.65 -10.73 1.81
N TYR A 170 11.75 -10.92 0.48
CA TYR A 170 12.66 -11.89 -0.12
C TYR A 170 14.13 -11.67 0.32
N ARG A 171 14.60 -10.42 0.30
CA ARG A 171 16.00 -10.12 0.72
C ARG A 171 16.25 -10.49 2.18
N LYS A 172 15.27 -10.29 3.05
CA LYS A 172 15.39 -10.65 4.48
C LYS A 172 15.42 -12.16 4.68
N ILE A 173 14.62 -12.91 3.92
CA ILE A 173 14.57 -14.38 3.96
C ILE A 173 15.81 -14.99 3.34
N ALA A 174 16.27 -14.48 2.21
CA ALA A 174 17.41 -15.03 1.47
C ALA A 174 18.78 -14.65 2.07
N ALA A 175 18.89 -13.57 2.84
CA ALA A 175 20.16 -13.11 3.38
C ALA A 175 20.90 -14.17 4.24
N PRO A 176 20.27 -14.86 5.20
CA PRO A 176 20.94 -15.91 5.99
C PRO A 176 21.39 -17.10 5.13
N MET A 177 20.63 -17.43 4.07
CA MET A 177 20.94 -18.57 3.18
C MET A 177 22.27 -18.38 2.45
N LYS A 178 22.66 -17.14 2.14
CA LYS A 178 23.97 -16.82 1.53
C LYS A 178 25.15 -17.21 2.41
N PHE A 179 24.92 -17.36 3.70
CA PHE A 179 25.91 -17.78 4.68
C PHE A 179 25.70 -19.23 5.16
N TYR A 180 24.95 -20.02 4.38
CA TYR A 180 24.58 -21.41 4.72
C TYR A 180 23.81 -21.53 6.05
N MET A 181 23.20 -20.44 6.52
CA MET A 181 22.40 -20.39 7.75
C MET A 181 20.91 -20.40 7.42
N GLY A 182 20.46 -21.41 6.67
CA GLY A 182 19.03 -21.62 6.40
C GLY A 182 18.31 -22.07 7.67
N ALA A 183 17.17 -21.49 7.97
CA ALA A 183 16.28 -21.93 9.03
C ALA A 183 14.86 -22.14 8.50
N ILE A 184 14.19 -23.16 9.00
CA ILE A 184 12.78 -23.42 8.73
C ILE A 184 11.98 -22.71 9.82
N PRO A 185 11.25 -21.62 9.52
CA PRO A 185 10.43 -20.96 10.54
C PRO A 185 9.23 -21.84 10.91
N GLY A 186 9.02 -22.02 12.22
CA GLY A 186 7.91 -22.82 12.74
C GLY A 186 7.96 -24.28 12.29
N SER A 187 6.83 -24.80 11.80
CA SER A 187 6.73 -26.18 11.28
C SER A 187 7.21 -26.34 9.84
N GLY A 188 7.45 -25.24 9.12
CA GLY A 188 7.75 -25.23 7.69
C GLY A 188 6.56 -25.60 6.78
N LYS A 189 5.38 -25.88 7.34
CA LYS A 189 4.18 -26.30 6.59
C LYS A 189 3.14 -25.19 6.43
N GLN A 190 3.39 -24.01 7.03
CA GLN A 190 2.49 -22.89 6.93
C GLN A 190 2.40 -22.37 5.48
N LEU A 191 1.18 -22.12 5.03
CA LEU A 191 0.92 -21.49 3.74
C LEU A 191 1.28 -20.00 3.82
N VAL A 192 2.03 -19.52 2.85
CA VAL A 192 2.42 -18.12 2.74
C VAL A 192 1.93 -17.59 1.41
N PRO A 193 0.83 -16.82 1.38
CA PRO A 193 0.39 -16.19 0.15
C PRO A 193 1.42 -15.16 -0.30
N TRP A 194 1.83 -15.23 -1.57
CA TRP A 194 2.81 -14.32 -2.14
C TRP A 194 2.46 -13.91 -3.55
N ILE A 195 3.02 -12.79 -3.98
CA ILE A 195 2.90 -12.25 -5.33
C ILE A 195 4.23 -11.65 -5.77
N HIS A 196 4.57 -11.74 -7.05
CA HIS A 196 5.76 -11.05 -7.56
C HIS A 196 5.53 -9.55 -7.67
N LEU A 197 6.58 -8.75 -7.49
CA LEU A 197 6.52 -7.29 -7.56
C LEU A 197 5.99 -6.79 -8.91
N ASP A 198 6.41 -7.42 -10.00
CA ASP A 198 6.01 -7.01 -11.36
C ASP A 198 4.51 -7.27 -11.60
N ASP A 199 3.97 -8.35 -11.02
CA ASP A 199 2.54 -8.65 -11.10
C ASP A 199 1.71 -7.63 -10.29
N VAL A 200 2.21 -7.22 -9.11
CA VAL A 200 1.57 -6.13 -8.33
C VAL A 200 1.52 -4.85 -9.16
N VAL A 201 2.63 -4.47 -9.77
CA VAL A 201 2.70 -3.24 -10.59
C VAL A 201 1.81 -3.35 -11.82
N GLY A 202 1.86 -4.48 -12.54
CA GLY A 202 1.00 -4.73 -13.70
C GLY A 202 -0.47 -4.68 -13.34
N PHE A 203 -0.84 -5.24 -12.17
CA PHE A 203 -2.21 -5.21 -11.71
C PHE A 203 -2.67 -3.80 -11.29
N ILE A 204 -1.82 -3.02 -10.62
CA ILE A 204 -2.12 -1.61 -10.32
C ILE A 204 -2.37 -0.81 -11.62
N LEU A 205 -1.56 -1.00 -12.67
CA LEU A 205 -1.76 -0.34 -13.96
C LEU A 205 -3.07 -0.79 -14.61
N HIS A 206 -3.38 -2.09 -14.58
CA HIS A 206 -4.62 -2.64 -15.11
C HIS A 206 -5.87 -2.02 -14.44
N VAL A 207 -5.84 -1.87 -13.11
CA VAL A 207 -6.92 -1.21 -12.36
C VAL A 207 -6.98 0.29 -12.68
N LEU A 208 -5.83 0.95 -12.82
CA LEU A 208 -5.74 2.38 -13.16
C LEU A 208 -6.35 2.68 -14.55
N GLU A 209 -6.30 1.73 -15.48
CA GLU A 209 -6.94 1.81 -16.79
C GLU A 209 -8.46 1.59 -16.75
N GLY A 210 -9.04 1.38 -15.57
CA GLY A 210 -10.47 1.18 -15.38
C GLY A 210 -10.97 -0.24 -15.65
N ASN A 211 -10.07 -1.22 -15.74
CA ASN A 211 -10.43 -2.61 -16.07
C ASN A 211 -10.98 -3.42 -14.87
N SER A 212 -10.89 -2.88 -13.66
CA SER A 212 -11.40 -3.52 -12.43
C SER A 212 -11.73 -2.48 -11.37
N VAL A 213 -12.79 -2.70 -10.61
CA VAL A 213 -13.21 -1.86 -9.48
C VAL A 213 -13.66 -2.72 -8.31
N GLY A 214 -13.51 -2.21 -7.09
CA GLY A 214 -13.96 -2.85 -5.87
C GLY A 214 -12.83 -3.46 -5.02
N LEU A 215 -13.20 -4.40 -4.17
CA LEU A 215 -12.26 -5.15 -3.32
C LEU A 215 -11.71 -6.35 -4.12
N ILE A 216 -10.38 -6.44 -4.20
CA ILE A 216 -9.68 -7.44 -5.02
C ILE A 216 -8.50 -8.02 -4.22
#